data_d637e4813900636834b30a7e420b0729
#
_entry.id   d637e4813900636834b30a7e420b0729
#
_cell.length_a   1.000
_cell.length_b   1.000
_cell.length_c   1.000
_cell.angle_alpha   90.00
_cell.angle_beta   90.00
_cell.angle_gamma   90.00
#
_symmetry.space_group_name_H-M   'P 1'
#
loop_
_entity.id
_entity.type
_entity.pdbx_description
1 polymer ?
#
loop_
_entity_poly.entity_id
_entity_poly.type
_entity_poly.pdbx_seq_one_letter_code
_entity_poly.pdbx_strand_id
1 'polypeptide(L)'
;MRPKRLISLLVAVCMMITMLPLSAVTAFAEDTLSFTIDDIQYTIDKNDSTAVSVTGTTGYGDINNKKDLVLPETVEYNGVTYTVTSIGNGAFARKDGLNSIVIPNTVVLIAESAFASNWGLTSIEIPASVVEIGTRAFEWAGNIAEVKFAANSQLKILGTSAFSHAKGLKSIELPEGLTTIKNCAFADCNVLESVTIPASVTTIMEHMFDNPCTPNGGCPMLKTVKYAGTKEQWDKINLAENNDILTSTMKVLCNITFDVNGYGTAPADQTVYTGDKLEVAEPTAAGYTFGGWYTDKELTKAFDVENDTVSGDTTLYAKWKAIPDHELTVKVGTFTYDDNAASDKGNVYEGALVTVTFDENNQLWKDSGLSFDHWDIQSKAKLLDENGEEIVNPGKTFTFVMPKEGVTIEAMPKDATIEEEEEPNVLGTAAVIGTAAMGTAVLAYQTYQLGTEFYLICALPAGASIPANRGELAELVWNDAGKPEPAAVLDADATETNKAIAWAVENDLLKATEAYEATAPVSRMEVIKVWNQAQELKNN
;
A
#
# COMPACT_ATOMS: atom_id res chain seq x y z
N MET A 1 20.89 -24.17 -17.34
CA MET A 1 20.59 -25.11 -18.43
C MET A 1 19.46 -24.53 -19.28
N ARG A 2 19.52 -24.64 -20.58
CA ARG A 2 18.81 -23.78 -21.54
C ARG A 2 17.30 -24.14 -21.67
N PRO A 3 16.38 -23.14 -21.78
CA PRO A 3 14.92 -23.37 -21.84
C PRO A 3 14.39 -23.96 -23.17
N LYS A 4 15.27 -24.33 -24.09
CA LYS A 4 14.88 -24.86 -25.42
C LYS A 4 14.41 -26.32 -25.43
N ARG A 5 14.55 -27.08 -24.32
CA ARG A 5 14.13 -28.49 -24.27
C ARG A 5 12.69 -28.73 -23.78
N LEU A 6 12.08 -27.74 -23.08
CA LEU A 6 10.69 -27.88 -22.62
C LEU A 6 9.67 -27.58 -23.73
N ILE A 7 10.00 -26.65 -24.62
CA ILE A 7 9.12 -26.29 -25.76
C ILE A 7 9.06 -27.43 -26.80
N SER A 8 10.15 -28.18 -26.96
CA SER A 8 10.19 -29.30 -27.90
C SER A 8 9.36 -30.50 -27.43
N LEU A 9 9.17 -30.69 -26.12
CA LEU A 9 8.35 -31.77 -25.58
C LEU A 9 6.86 -31.46 -25.70
N LEU A 10 6.45 -30.18 -25.52
CA LEU A 10 5.05 -29.77 -25.68
C LEU A 10 4.59 -29.83 -27.14
N VAL A 11 5.47 -29.45 -28.09
CA VAL A 11 5.20 -29.54 -29.54
C VAL A 11 5.19 -31.01 -30.01
N ALA A 12 6.00 -31.87 -29.41
CA ALA A 12 6.01 -33.32 -29.73
C ALA A 12 4.73 -34.02 -29.26
N VAL A 13 4.17 -33.63 -28.11
CA VAL A 13 2.89 -34.18 -27.61
C VAL A 13 1.71 -33.68 -28.48
N CYS A 14 1.70 -32.42 -28.93
CA CYS A 14 0.70 -31.92 -29.86
C CYS A 14 0.82 -32.51 -31.29
N MET A 15 2.04 -32.89 -31.76
CA MET A 15 2.23 -33.49 -33.07
C MET A 15 2.02 -35.01 -33.10
N MET A 16 2.07 -35.71 -31.97
CA MET A 16 1.76 -37.14 -31.90
C MET A 16 0.27 -37.46 -32.01
N ILE A 17 -0.61 -36.47 -31.83
CA ILE A 17 -2.08 -36.63 -31.98
C ILE A 17 -2.51 -36.61 -33.46
N THR A 18 -1.64 -36.15 -34.40
CA THR A 18 -2.01 -35.96 -35.80
C THR A 18 -1.49 -37.04 -36.79
N MET A 19 -0.75 -38.06 -36.33
CA MET A 19 -0.21 -39.10 -37.22
C MET A 19 -0.44 -40.52 -36.68
N LEU A 20 -1.71 -40.94 -36.65
CA LEU A 20 -2.03 -42.37 -36.68
C LEU A 20 -2.80 -42.67 -37.96
N PRO A 21 -2.44 -43.74 -38.70
CA PRO A 21 -3.08 -44.07 -39.97
C PRO A 21 -4.52 -44.52 -39.75
N LEU A 22 -5.38 -43.91 -40.50
CA LEU A 22 -6.82 -44.18 -40.59
C LEU A 22 -7.03 -45.54 -41.35
N SER A 23 -6.78 -46.67 -40.66
CA SER A 23 -7.21 -47.96 -41.20
C SER A 23 -7.28 -49.02 -40.09
N ALA A 24 -8.43 -49.11 -39.51
CA ALA A 24 -9.09 -50.31 -38.97
C ALA A 24 -10.25 -49.87 -38.05
N VAL A 25 -11.31 -49.35 -38.67
CA VAL A 25 -12.61 -49.26 -37.95
C VAL A 25 -13.26 -50.63 -38.11
N THR A 26 -12.97 -51.55 -37.20
CA THR A 26 -13.91 -52.61 -36.87
C THR A 26 -14.82 -52.09 -35.79
N ALA A 27 -16.10 -51.97 -36.10
CA ALA A 27 -17.14 -51.63 -35.15
C ALA A 27 -17.20 -52.64 -34.02
N PHE A 28 -16.49 -52.40 -32.95
CA PHE A 28 -16.85 -52.89 -31.65
C PHE A 28 -17.65 -51.79 -30.95
N ALA A 29 -18.83 -52.17 -30.42
CA ALA A 29 -19.49 -51.32 -29.44
C ALA A 29 -18.46 -50.99 -28.38
N GLU A 30 -18.04 -49.73 -28.26
CA GLU A 30 -17.07 -49.28 -27.29
C GLU A 30 -17.74 -49.35 -25.90
N ASP A 31 -17.64 -50.48 -25.23
CA ASP A 31 -17.84 -50.55 -23.78
C ASP A 31 -16.78 -49.68 -23.14
N THR A 32 -17.13 -48.43 -22.82
CA THR A 32 -16.31 -47.56 -21.99
C THR A 32 -16.19 -48.27 -20.65
N LEU A 33 -14.98 -48.83 -20.35
CA LEU A 33 -14.77 -49.54 -19.09
C LEU A 33 -14.88 -48.55 -17.94
N SER A 34 -15.98 -48.66 -17.20
CA SER A 34 -16.26 -47.87 -16.00
C SER A 34 -16.21 -48.75 -14.77
N PHE A 35 -15.73 -48.20 -13.67
CA PHE A 35 -15.65 -48.91 -12.38
C PHE A 35 -15.90 -47.94 -11.23
N THR A 36 -16.13 -48.45 -10.03
CA THR A 36 -16.39 -47.66 -8.83
C THR A 36 -15.41 -48.05 -7.75
N ILE A 37 -14.77 -47.06 -7.13
CA ILE A 37 -13.91 -47.20 -5.95
C ILE A 37 -14.33 -46.12 -4.96
N ASP A 38 -14.56 -46.47 -3.71
CA ASP A 38 -14.90 -45.57 -2.60
C ASP A 38 -16.04 -44.57 -2.95
N ASP A 39 -17.12 -45.11 -3.52
CA ASP A 39 -18.28 -44.35 -3.98
C ASP A 39 -18.02 -43.38 -5.16
N ILE A 40 -16.82 -43.38 -5.75
CA ILE A 40 -16.46 -42.59 -6.92
C ILE A 40 -16.46 -43.47 -8.15
N GLN A 41 -17.13 -42.99 -9.20
CA GLN A 41 -17.19 -43.66 -10.48
C GLN A 41 -16.12 -43.12 -11.42
N TYR A 42 -15.39 -44.03 -12.04
CA TYR A 42 -14.31 -43.73 -12.98
C TYR A 42 -14.61 -44.38 -14.32
N THR A 43 -14.20 -43.67 -15.38
CA THR A 43 -14.23 -44.22 -16.75
C THR A 43 -12.84 -44.05 -17.37
N ILE A 44 -12.31 -45.12 -17.95
CA ILE A 44 -11.00 -45.09 -18.63
C ILE A 44 -11.08 -44.18 -19.85
N ASP A 45 -10.08 -43.32 -20.04
CA ASP A 45 -10.00 -42.45 -21.22
C ASP A 45 -9.78 -43.29 -22.49
N LYS A 46 -10.56 -43.04 -23.52
CA LYS A 46 -10.49 -43.75 -24.79
C LYS A 46 -9.16 -43.54 -25.52
N ASN A 47 -8.53 -42.41 -25.32
CA ASN A 47 -7.30 -42.01 -25.97
C ASN A 47 -6.06 -42.32 -25.15
N ASP A 48 -6.22 -42.51 -23.83
CA ASP A 48 -5.14 -42.85 -22.91
C ASP A 48 -5.59 -43.93 -21.93
N SER A 49 -5.22 -45.18 -22.22
CA SER A 49 -5.57 -46.34 -21.40
C SER A 49 -4.91 -46.35 -20.00
N THR A 50 -4.11 -45.34 -19.67
CA THR A 50 -3.50 -45.13 -18.36
C THR A 50 -4.16 -44.02 -17.55
N ALA A 51 -5.12 -43.34 -18.15
CA ALA A 51 -5.86 -42.21 -17.58
C ALA A 51 -7.32 -42.57 -17.32
N VAL A 52 -7.90 -41.93 -16.28
CA VAL A 52 -9.32 -42.02 -15.96
C VAL A 52 -9.94 -40.64 -15.76
N SER A 53 -11.21 -40.56 -16.12
CA SER A 53 -12.12 -39.49 -15.76
C SER A 53 -12.98 -39.86 -14.57
N VAL A 54 -13.14 -38.98 -13.58
CA VAL A 54 -14.21 -39.14 -12.59
C VAL A 54 -15.53 -38.83 -13.27
N THR A 55 -16.45 -39.80 -13.30
CA THR A 55 -17.71 -39.68 -14.07
C THR A 55 -18.95 -39.63 -13.20
N GLY A 56 -18.82 -39.85 -11.90
CA GLY A 56 -19.94 -39.75 -10.98
C GLY A 56 -19.55 -40.12 -9.56
N THR A 57 -20.57 -40.06 -8.69
CA THR A 57 -20.45 -40.49 -7.29
C THR A 57 -21.75 -41.10 -6.83
N THR A 58 -21.64 -42.02 -5.85
CA THR A 58 -22.75 -42.51 -5.06
C THR A 58 -22.72 -41.84 -3.68
N GLY A 59 -23.87 -41.61 -3.05
CA GLY A 59 -23.92 -41.16 -1.66
C GLY A 59 -23.67 -39.66 -1.38
N TYR A 60 -23.53 -38.81 -2.41
CA TYR A 60 -23.31 -37.34 -2.28
C TYR A 60 -24.55 -36.51 -2.66
N GLY A 61 -25.71 -37.13 -2.86
CA GLY A 61 -26.95 -36.42 -3.23
C GLY A 61 -27.77 -35.91 -2.04
N ASP A 62 -27.47 -36.34 -0.83
CA ASP A 62 -28.25 -35.98 0.36
C ASP A 62 -27.72 -34.68 1.00
N ILE A 63 -28.53 -33.63 0.95
CA ILE A 63 -28.20 -32.31 1.54
C ILE A 63 -28.04 -32.35 3.07
N ASN A 64 -28.62 -33.34 3.74
CA ASN A 64 -28.54 -33.48 5.19
C ASN A 64 -27.29 -34.25 5.64
N ASN A 65 -26.61 -34.93 4.73
CA ASN A 65 -25.41 -35.71 5.00
C ASN A 65 -24.22 -35.16 4.23
N LYS A 66 -23.78 -33.98 4.63
CA LYS A 66 -22.66 -33.26 4.00
C LYS A 66 -21.34 -34.01 4.19
N LYS A 67 -20.63 -34.21 3.10
CA LYS A 67 -19.35 -34.91 3.06
C LYS A 67 -18.29 -34.08 2.39
N ASP A 68 -17.06 -34.25 2.88
CA ASP A 68 -15.85 -33.72 2.25
C ASP A 68 -15.25 -34.84 1.38
N LEU A 69 -14.75 -34.49 0.21
CA LEU A 69 -14.20 -35.40 -0.75
C LEU A 69 -12.76 -35.02 -1.09
N VAL A 70 -11.87 -36.00 -1.06
CA VAL A 70 -10.51 -35.86 -1.59
C VAL A 70 -10.35 -36.81 -2.75
N LEU A 71 -10.20 -36.27 -3.96
CA LEU A 71 -9.93 -37.09 -5.14
C LEU A 71 -8.47 -37.53 -5.12
N PRO A 72 -8.18 -38.85 -5.36
CA PRO A 72 -6.81 -39.33 -5.43
C PRO A 72 -6.15 -38.92 -6.77
N GLU A 73 -4.83 -38.80 -6.77
CA GLU A 73 -4.05 -38.64 -8.01
C GLU A 73 -4.11 -39.86 -8.92
N THR A 74 -4.16 -41.05 -8.32
CA THR A 74 -4.20 -42.33 -9.03
C THR A 74 -5.17 -43.28 -8.36
N VAL A 75 -5.74 -44.19 -9.14
CA VAL A 75 -6.58 -45.30 -8.66
C VAL A 75 -6.09 -46.63 -9.22
N GLU A 76 -6.20 -47.68 -8.42
CA GLU A 76 -5.85 -49.04 -8.87
C GLU A 76 -7.14 -49.83 -9.16
N TYR A 77 -7.24 -50.40 -10.33
CA TYR A 77 -8.34 -51.28 -10.70
C TYR A 77 -7.82 -52.47 -11.50
N ASN A 78 -8.16 -53.72 -11.07
CA ASN A 78 -7.72 -54.99 -11.68
C ASN A 78 -6.19 -55.09 -11.84
N GLY A 79 -5.41 -54.57 -10.88
CA GLY A 79 -3.95 -54.57 -10.92
C GLY A 79 -3.31 -53.56 -11.88
N VAL A 80 -4.10 -52.62 -12.40
CA VAL A 80 -3.62 -51.51 -13.23
C VAL A 80 -3.81 -50.21 -12.47
N THR A 81 -2.77 -49.39 -12.42
CA THR A 81 -2.83 -48.03 -11.84
C THR A 81 -3.19 -47.04 -12.93
N TYR A 82 -4.23 -46.27 -12.69
CA TYR A 82 -4.71 -45.21 -13.57
C TYR A 82 -4.51 -43.83 -12.95
N THR A 83 -4.11 -42.86 -13.74
CA THR A 83 -4.01 -41.46 -13.30
C THR A 83 -5.37 -40.75 -13.47
N VAL A 84 -5.82 -40.04 -12.47
CA VAL A 84 -7.05 -39.22 -12.53
C VAL A 84 -6.73 -37.89 -13.25
N THR A 85 -7.16 -37.76 -14.50
CA THR A 85 -6.79 -36.65 -15.36
C THR A 85 -7.94 -35.67 -15.66
N SER A 86 -9.18 -36.07 -15.35
CA SER A 86 -10.33 -35.19 -15.59
C SER A 86 -11.49 -35.44 -14.64
N ILE A 87 -12.29 -34.41 -14.44
CA ILE A 87 -13.63 -34.48 -13.85
C ILE A 87 -14.61 -34.44 -15.01
N GLY A 88 -15.29 -35.56 -15.25
CA GLY A 88 -16.13 -35.77 -16.41
C GLY A 88 -17.46 -35.00 -16.39
N ASN A 89 -18.19 -35.10 -17.49
CA ASN A 89 -19.46 -34.41 -17.67
C ASN A 89 -20.46 -34.77 -16.56
N GLY A 90 -20.94 -33.74 -15.85
CA GLY A 90 -21.95 -33.88 -14.80
C GLY A 90 -21.53 -34.71 -13.58
N ALA A 91 -20.25 -35.03 -13.40
CA ALA A 91 -19.74 -35.95 -12.36
C ALA A 91 -20.25 -35.63 -10.95
N PHE A 92 -20.29 -34.38 -10.59
CA PHE A 92 -20.77 -33.87 -9.31
C PHE A 92 -22.02 -32.98 -9.46
N ALA A 93 -22.71 -33.02 -10.59
CA ALA A 93 -23.91 -32.22 -10.79
C ALA A 93 -25.01 -32.64 -9.80
N ARG A 94 -25.69 -31.63 -9.19
CA ARG A 94 -26.79 -31.85 -8.22
C ARG A 94 -26.39 -32.71 -7.02
N LYS A 95 -25.14 -32.58 -6.58
CA LYS A 95 -24.61 -33.27 -5.40
C LYS A 95 -24.63 -32.34 -4.19
N ASP A 96 -25.82 -32.00 -3.70
CA ASP A 96 -26.02 -31.03 -2.61
C ASP A 96 -25.41 -31.48 -1.28
N GLY A 97 -25.11 -32.77 -1.12
CA GLY A 97 -24.34 -33.32 -0.01
C GLY A 97 -22.81 -33.13 -0.12
N LEU A 98 -22.29 -32.65 -1.24
CA LEU A 98 -20.85 -32.35 -1.40
C LEU A 98 -20.54 -31.02 -0.72
N ASN A 99 -19.82 -31.06 0.40
CA ASN A 99 -19.50 -29.86 1.19
C ASN A 99 -18.19 -29.20 0.72
N SER A 100 -17.17 -30.02 0.51
CA SER A 100 -15.88 -29.60 -0.06
C SER A 100 -15.27 -30.68 -0.94
N ILE A 101 -14.42 -30.29 -1.87
CA ILE A 101 -13.68 -31.20 -2.73
C ILE A 101 -12.24 -30.74 -2.89
N VAL A 102 -11.30 -31.67 -2.73
CA VAL A 102 -9.90 -31.46 -3.09
C VAL A 102 -9.64 -32.17 -4.42
N ILE A 103 -9.25 -31.41 -5.42
CA ILE A 103 -8.96 -31.88 -6.79
C ILE A 103 -7.43 -32.04 -6.91
N PRO A 104 -6.92 -33.20 -7.33
CA PRO A 104 -5.48 -33.44 -7.43
C PRO A 104 -4.87 -32.66 -8.61
N ASN A 105 -3.57 -32.35 -8.51
CA ASN A 105 -2.83 -31.64 -9.53
C ASN A 105 -2.48 -32.49 -10.78
N THR A 106 -3.11 -33.64 -10.95
CA THR A 106 -3.12 -34.45 -12.16
C THR A 106 -4.31 -34.15 -13.09
N VAL A 107 -5.33 -33.45 -12.55
CA VAL A 107 -6.54 -33.11 -13.30
C VAL A 107 -6.25 -31.93 -14.22
N VAL A 108 -6.45 -32.13 -15.54
CA VAL A 108 -6.24 -31.11 -16.58
C VAL A 108 -7.54 -30.55 -17.14
N LEU A 109 -8.67 -31.22 -16.92
CA LEU A 109 -9.98 -30.83 -17.43
C LEU A 109 -11.07 -30.94 -16.35
N ILE A 110 -11.81 -29.89 -16.15
CA ILE A 110 -13.12 -29.91 -15.47
C ILE A 110 -14.18 -29.79 -16.59
N ALA A 111 -14.85 -30.89 -16.90
CA ALA A 111 -15.68 -31.00 -18.08
C ALA A 111 -17.05 -30.31 -17.95
N GLU A 112 -17.90 -30.48 -18.97
CA GLU A 112 -19.22 -29.86 -19.01
C GLU A 112 -20.08 -30.24 -17.80
N SER A 113 -20.71 -29.23 -17.18
CA SER A 113 -21.65 -29.38 -16.07
C SER A 113 -21.07 -30.16 -14.85
N ALA A 114 -19.76 -30.30 -14.72
CA ALA A 114 -19.11 -31.14 -13.73
C ALA A 114 -19.62 -30.90 -12.29
N PHE A 115 -19.89 -29.66 -11.93
CA PHE A 115 -20.43 -29.23 -10.64
C PHE A 115 -21.74 -28.46 -10.76
N ALA A 116 -22.45 -28.59 -11.89
CA ALA A 116 -23.67 -27.82 -12.14
C ALA A 116 -24.75 -28.12 -11.08
N SER A 117 -25.45 -27.07 -10.68
CA SER A 117 -26.53 -27.14 -9.67
C SER A 117 -26.10 -27.77 -8.34
N ASN A 118 -24.87 -27.56 -7.95
CA ASN A 118 -24.32 -28.04 -6.68
C ASN A 118 -24.52 -26.96 -5.59
N TRP A 119 -25.43 -27.18 -4.66
CA TRP A 119 -25.75 -26.26 -3.57
C TRP A 119 -24.98 -26.56 -2.27
N GLY A 120 -24.28 -27.68 -2.21
CA GLY A 120 -23.46 -28.05 -1.04
C GLY A 120 -22.14 -27.29 -0.99
N LEU A 121 -21.51 -27.11 -2.15
CA LEU A 121 -20.16 -26.59 -2.28
C LEU A 121 -20.14 -25.07 -2.03
N THR A 122 -19.33 -24.63 -1.05
CA THR A 122 -19.23 -23.21 -0.66
C THR A 122 -17.95 -22.54 -1.14
N SER A 123 -16.90 -23.34 -1.39
CA SER A 123 -15.64 -22.88 -1.96
C SER A 123 -14.99 -23.99 -2.78
N ILE A 124 -14.13 -23.61 -3.71
CA ILE A 124 -13.33 -24.56 -4.49
C ILE A 124 -11.96 -23.97 -4.81
N GLU A 125 -10.94 -24.80 -4.74
CA GLU A 125 -9.62 -24.51 -5.28
C GLU A 125 -9.40 -25.28 -6.58
N ILE A 126 -9.09 -24.56 -7.65
CA ILE A 126 -8.77 -25.11 -8.97
C ILE A 126 -7.26 -25.36 -9.01
N PRO A 127 -6.80 -26.61 -9.15
CA PRO A 127 -5.38 -26.92 -9.16
C PRO A 127 -4.65 -26.32 -10.36
N ALA A 128 -3.35 -26.13 -10.23
CA ALA A 128 -2.54 -25.48 -11.27
C ALA A 128 -2.54 -26.22 -12.61
N SER A 129 -2.74 -27.52 -12.61
CA SER A 129 -2.76 -28.39 -13.80
C SER A 129 -3.96 -28.19 -14.71
N VAL A 130 -5.07 -27.61 -14.22
CA VAL A 130 -6.30 -27.47 -15.00
C VAL A 130 -6.09 -26.48 -16.14
N VAL A 131 -6.35 -26.95 -17.37
CA VAL A 131 -6.20 -26.19 -18.62
C VAL A 131 -7.54 -25.64 -19.08
N GLU A 132 -8.64 -26.34 -18.84
CA GLU A 132 -9.98 -25.92 -19.25
C GLU A 132 -11.01 -26.19 -18.14
N ILE A 133 -11.82 -25.18 -17.87
CA ILE A 133 -13.09 -25.29 -17.17
C ILE A 133 -14.19 -25.28 -18.23
N GLY A 134 -14.91 -26.39 -18.37
CA GLY A 134 -15.86 -26.64 -19.44
C GLY A 134 -17.15 -25.83 -19.35
N THR A 135 -18.00 -26.03 -20.35
CA THR A 135 -19.32 -25.42 -20.45
C THR A 135 -20.16 -25.74 -19.21
N ARG A 136 -20.77 -24.74 -18.59
CA ARG A 136 -21.67 -24.90 -17.41
C ARG A 136 -21.05 -25.61 -16.21
N ALA A 137 -19.72 -25.68 -16.12
CA ALA A 137 -19.03 -26.49 -15.12
C ALA A 137 -19.49 -26.20 -13.68
N PHE A 138 -19.78 -24.96 -13.34
CA PHE A 138 -20.32 -24.50 -12.04
C PHE A 138 -21.64 -23.73 -12.21
N GLU A 139 -22.37 -23.95 -13.28
CA GLU A 139 -23.66 -23.31 -13.49
C GLU A 139 -24.65 -23.68 -12.37
N TRP A 140 -25.32 -22.68 -11.77
CA TRP A 140 -26.21 -22.87 -10.63
C TRP A 140 -25.53 -23.44 -9.36
N ALA A 141 -24.22 -23.37 -9.24
CA ALA A 141 -23.54 -23.65 -7.99
C ALA A 141 -23.76 -22.48 -7.01
N GLY A 142 -25.00 -22.38 -6.50
CA GLY A 142 -25.52 -21.14 -5.91
C GLY A 142 -24.89 -20.70 -4.59
N ASN A 143 -24.22 -21.61 -3.86
CA ASN A 143 -23.58 -21.33 -2.58
C ASN A 143 -22.07 -21.10 -2.69
N ILE A 144 -21.46 -21.27 -3.87
CA ILE A 144 -20.03 -20.97 -4.04
C ILE A 144 -19.80 -19.48 -3.79
N ALA A 145 -19.10 -19.20 -2.70
CA ALA A 145 -18.71 -17.85 -2.30
C ALA A 145 -17.26 -17.53 -2.68
N GLU A 146 -16.43 -18.54 -2.85
CA GLU A 146 -15.01 -18.38 -3.16
C GLU A 146 -14.54 -19.42 -4.20
N VAL A 147 -13.86 -18.91 -5.23
CA VAL A 147 -13.13 -19.72 -6.22
C VAL A 147 -11.68 -19.29 -6.18
N LYS A 148 -10.79 -20.21 -5.80
CA LYS A 148 -9.34 -20.00 -5.79
C LYS A 148 -8.69 -20.71 -6.96
N PHE A 149 -7.68 -20.09 -7.54
CA PHE A 149 -6.80 -20.72 -8.52
C PHE A 149 -5.42 -20.91 -7.88
N ALA A 150 -4.88 -22.12 -7.96
CA ALA A 150 -3.54 -22.39 -7.45
C ALA A 150 -2.48 -21.54 -8.19
N ALA A 151 -1.39 -21.24 -7.51
CA ALA A 151 -0.27 -20.50 -8.10
C ALA A 151 0.26 -21.22 -9.37
N ASN A 152 0.69 -20.46 -10.36
CA ASN A 152 1.13 -20.95 -11.67
C ASN A 152 0.06 -21.74 -12.44
N SER A 153 -1.20 -21.36 -12.32
CA SER A 153 -2.33 -21.96 -13.02
C SER A 153 -2.06 -22.06 -14.55
N GLN A 154 -2.40 -23.21 -15.11
CA GLN A 154 -2.30 -23.47 -16.55
C GLN A 154 -3.63 -23.22 -17.30
N LEU A 155 -4.64 -22.63 -16.63
CA LEU A 155 -5.95 -22.41 -17.20
C LEU A 155 -5.87 -21.53 -18.46
N LYS A 156 -6.44 -22.02 -19.57
CA LYS A 156 -6.48 -21.33 -20.86
C LYS A 156 -7.90 -20.91 -21.24
N ILE A 157 -8.88 -21.72 -20.89
CA ILE A 157 -10.24 -21.57 -21.36
C ILE A 157 -11.22 -21.61 -20.19
N LEU A 158 -12.04 -20.59 -20.08
CA LEU A 158 -13.24 -20.55 -19.26
C LEU A 158 -14.45 -20.76 -20.16
N GLY A 159 -15.17 -21.84 -19.95
CA GLY A 159 -16.27 -22.33 -20.81
C GLY A 159 -17.52 -21.47 -20.77
N THR A 160 -18.41 -21.72 -21.71
CA THR A 160 -19.72 -21.07 -21.78
C THR A 160 -20.52 -21.31 -20.50
N SER A 161 -21.08 -20.25 -19.91
CA SER A 161 -21.87 -20.30 -18.67
C SER A 161 -21.13 -20.96 -17.47
N ALA A 162 -19.79 -20.96 -17.47
CA ALA A 162 -19.01 -21.74 -16.51
C ALA A 162 -19.39 -21.43 -15.06
N PHE A 163 -19.66 -20.19 -14.70
CA PHE A 163 -20.12 -19.73 -13.38
C PHE A 163 -21.48 -19.01 -13.44
N SER A 164 -22.26 -19.23 -14.49
CA SER A 164 -23.57 -18.64 -14.60
C SER A 164 -24.44 -19.02 -13.40
N HIS A 165 -25.21 -18.07 -12.84
CA HIS A 165 -26.05 -18.25 -11.66
C HIS A 165 -25.27 -18.68 -10.37
N ALA A 166 -23.98 -18.38 -10.27
CA ALA A 166 -23.21 -18.54 -9.03
C ALA A 166 -23.59 -17.44 -8.03
N LYS A 167 -24.73 -17.62 -7.34
CA LYS A 167 -25.38 -16.58 -6.51
C LYS A 167 -24.65 -16.24 -5.22
N GLY A 168 -23.67 -17.04 -4.80
CA GLY A 168 -22.83 -16.78 -3.63
C GLY A 168 -21.54 -16.01 -3.95
N LEU A 169 -21.12 -15.97 -5.23
CA LEU A 169 -19.84 -15.45 -5.66
C LEU A 169 -19.84 -13.93 -5.68
N LYS A 170 -19.11 -13.31 -4.73
CA LYS A 170 -19.00 -11.84 -4.62
C LYS A 170 -17.88 -11.25 -5.44
N SER A 171 -16.79 -11.98 -5.57
CA SER A 171 -15.63 -11.57 -6.35
C SER A 171 -14.90 -12.77 -6.91
N ILE A 172 -14.19 -12.57 -8.02
CA ILE A 172 -13.31 -13.57 -8.58
C ILE A 172 -12.09 -12.89 -9.22
N GLU A 173 -10.93 -13.47 -8.98
CA GLU A 173 -9.69 -13.11 -9.64
C GLU A 173 -9.29 -14.25 -10.57
N LEU A 174 -9.36 -14.01 -11.87
CA LEU A 174 -9.01 -15.00 -12.88
C LEU A 174 -7.49 -15.11 -13.01
N PRO A 175 -6.94 -16.33 -13.20
CA PRO A 175 -5.51 -16.55 -13.13
C PRO A 175 -4.79 -16.07 -14.39
N GLU A 176 -3.54 -15.65 -14.24
CA GLU A 176 -2.66 -15.41 -15.37
C GLU A 176 -2.49 -16.68 -16.22
N GLY A 177 -2.42 -16.47 -17.53
CA GLY A 177 -2.39 -17.55 -18.52
C GLY A 177 -3.73 -17.88 -19.15
N LEU A 178 -4.86 -17.43 -18.54
CA LEU A 178 -6.19 -17.53 -19.16
C LEU A 178 -6.22 -16.68 -20.44
N THR A 179 -6.65 -17.28 -21.56
CA THR A 179 -6.68 -16.61 -22.87
C THR A 179 -8.08 -16.35 -23.40
N THR A 180 -9.04 -17.20 -23.02
CA THR A 180 -10.38 -17.17 -23.60
C THR A 180 -11.46 -17.27 -22.53
N ILE A 181 -12.38 -16.33 -22.52
CA ILE A 181 -13.62 -16.34 -21.73
C ILE A 181 -14.77 -16.49 -22.69
N LYS A 182 -15.52 -17.60 -22.57
CA LYS A 182 -16.64 -17.92 -23.47
C LYS A 182 -17.95 -17.25 -23.01
N ASN A 183 -19.01 -17.38 -23.82
CA ASN A 183 -20.29 -16.73 -23.64
C ASN A 183 -20.90 -16.94 -22.23
N CYS A 184 -21.52 -15.90 -21.68
CA CYS A 184 -22.30 -15.97 -20.45
C CYS A 184 -21.52 -16.50 -19.23
N ALA A 185 -20.18 -16.39 -19.22
CA ALA A 185 -19.33 -17.05 -18.22
C ALA A 185 -19.73 -16.73 -16.77
N PHE A 186 -20.21 -15.52 -16.51
CA PHE A 186 -20.70 -15.03 -15.20
C PHE A 186 -22.11 -14.48 -15.26
N ALA A 187 -22.91 -14.93 -16.22
CA ALA A 187 -24.28 -14.44 -16.35
C ALA A 187 -25.10 -14.72 -15.09
N ASP A 188 -25.96 -13.77 -14.71
CA ASP A 188 -26.88 -13.90 -13.57
C ASP A 188 -26.20 -14.16 -12.20
N CYS A 189 -24.95 -13.72 -12.02
CA CYS A 189 -24.26 -13.70 -10.74
C CYS A 189 -24.71 -12.50 -9.90
N ASN A 190 -25.87 -12.62 -9.24
CA ASN A 190 -26.60 -11.49 -8.67
C ASN A 190 -25.89 -10.73 -7.54
N VAL A 191 -24.89 -11.34 -6.88
CA VAL A 191 -24.12 -10.72 -5.79
C VAL A 191 -22.68 -10.39 -6.18
N LEU A 192 -22.29 -10.63 -7.45
CA LEU A 192 -20.95 -10.39 -7.94
C LEU A 192 -20.68 -8.87 -7.98
N GLU A 193 -19.68 -8.42 -7.21
CA GLU A 193 -19.32 -7.01 -7.08
C GLU A 193 -18.07 -6.65 -7.87
N SER A 194 -17.15 -7.61 -8.04
CA SER A 194 -15.90 -7.38 -8.77
C SER A 194 -15.36 -8.62 -9.47
N VAL A 195 -14.73 -8.38 -10.63
CA VAL A 195 -13.98 -9.40 -11.38
C VAL A 195 -12.63 -8.83 -11.78
N THR A 196 -11.55 -9.62 -11.58
CA THR A 196 -10.23 -9.29 -12.16
C THR A 196 -9.94 -10.19 -13.34
N ILE A 197 -9.72 -9.60 -14.51
CA ILE A 197 -9.38 -10.26 -15.77
C ILE A 197 -7.86 -10.13 -15.98
N PRO A 198 -7.10 -11.22 -16.15
CA PRO A 198 -5.65 -11.14 -16.31
C PRO A 198 -5.23 -10.57 -17.68
N ALA A 199 -4.01 -10.03 -17.73
CA ALA A 199 -3.46 -9.44 -18.97
C ALA A 199 -3.29 -10.45 -20.12
N SER A 200 -3.27 -11.73 -19.81
CA SER A 200 -3.16 -12.82 -20.79
C SER A 200 -4.43 -13.06 -21.63
N VAL A 201 -5.59 -12.50 -21.22
CA VAL A 201 -6.85 -12.69 -21.97
C VAL A 201 -6.79 -11.97 -23.30
N THR A 202 -7.09 -12.72 -24.37
CA THR A 202 -7.12 -12.22 -25.76
C THR A 202 -8.50 -12.27 -26.39
N THR A 203 -9.43 -13.03 -25.80
CA THR A 203 -10.78 -13.20 -26.36
C THR A 203 -11.82 -13.24 -25.25
N ILE A 204 -12.83 -12.39 -25.36
CA ILE A 204 -14.02 -12.38 -24.52
C ILE A 204 -15.23 -12.48 -25.46
N MET A 205 -16.00 -13.54 -25.30
CA MET A 205 -17.18 -13.77 -26.09
C MET A 205 -18.39 -13.01 -25.55
N GLU A 206 -19.54 -13.12 -26.22
CA GLU A 206 -20.75 -12.36 -25.92
C GLU A 206 -21.31 -12.62 -24.52
N HIS A 207 -21.97 -11.60 -23.95
CA HIS A 207 -22.77 -11.72 -22.75
C HIS A 207 -22.01 -12.20 -21.49
N MET A 208 -20.74 -11.81 -21.32
CA MET A 208 -19.93 -12.31 -20.19
C MET A 208 -20.67 -12.23 -18.83
N PHE A 209 -21.44 -11.15 -18.60
CA PHE A 209 -22.13 -10.86 -17.34
C PHE A 209 -23.64 -10.85 -17.41
N ASP A 210 -24.21 -10.96 -18.57
CA ASP A 210 -25.67 -10.95 -18.78
C ASP A 210 -26.14 -12.23 -19.45
N ASN A 211 -27.44 -12.43 -19.46
CA ASN A 211 -28.06 -13.59 -20.06
C ASN A 211 -29.11 -13.13 -21.06
N PRO A 212 -28.91 -13.38 -22.37
CA PRO A 212 -29.84 -12.93 -23.40
C PRO A 212 -31.24 -13.53 -23.28
N CYS A 213 -31.38 -14.62 -22.52
CA CYS A 213 -32.67 -15.30 -22.31
C CYS A 213 -33.44 -14.81 -21.07
N THR A 214 -32.85 -14.01 -20.21
CA THR A 214 -33.50 -13.48 -19.00
C THR A 214 -33.69 -11.96 -19.13
N PRO A 215 -34.91 -11.47 -19.35
CA PRO A 215 -35.17 -10.03 -19.33
C PRO A 215 -34.76 -9.44 -17.97
N ASN A 216 -33.91 -8.42 -17.98
CA ASN A 216 -33.28 -7.83 -16.79
C ASN A 216 -32.34 -8.80 -16.01
N GLY A 217 -31.88 -9.89 -16.63
CA GLY A 217 -30.82 -10.74 -16.11
C GLY A 217 -29.48 -10.02 -16.13
N GLY A 218 -28.49 -10.56 -15.38
CA GLY A 218 -27.12 -10.02 -15.34
C GLY A 218 -26.56 -9.95 -13.93
N CYS A 219 -25.55 -9.09 -13.75
CA CYS A 219 -24.84 -8.91 -12.49
C CYS A 219 -25.15 -7.51 -11.89
N PRO A 220 -26.33 -7.30 -11.26
CA PRO A 220 -26.77 -5.97 -10.83
C PRO A 220 -25.91 -5.33 -9.75
N MET A 221 -25.12 -6.14 -9.02
CA MET A 221 -24.21 -5.66 -7.97
C MET A 221 -22.79 -5.40 -8.50
N LEU A 222 -22.51 -5.68 -9.78
CA LEU A 222 -21.17 -5.51 -10.35
C LEU A 222 -20.79 -4.03 -10.45
N LYS A 223 -19.79 -3.64 -9.66
CA LYS A 223 -19.29 -2.26 -9.57
C LYS A 223 -17.98 -2.06 -10.31
N THR A 224 -17.17 -3.11 -10.39
CA THR A 224 -15.80 -2.99 -10.88
C THR A 224 -15.39 -4.23 -11.65
N VAL A 225 -14.92 -4.02 -12.88
CA VAL A 225 -14.15 -5.02 -13.63
C VAL A 225 -12.74 -4.49 -13.77
N LYS A 226 -11.76 -5.20 -13.20
CA LYS A 226 -10.34 -4.86 -13.30
C LYS A 226 -9.71 -5.67 -14.43
N TYR A 227 -8.95 -5.02 -15.28
CA TYR A 227 -8.08 -5.68 -16.24
C TYR A 227 -6.63 -5.49 -15.81
N ALA A 228 -5.92 -6.58 -15.55
CA ALA A 228 -4.55 -6.55 -15.06
C ALA A 228 -3.50 -6.24 -16.13
N GLY A 229 -3.90 -5.60 -17.21
CA GLY A 229 -3.05 -5.10 -18.29
C GLY A 229 -3.30 -3.63 -18.57
N THR A 230 -2.52 -3.09 -19.53
CA THR A 230 -2.65 -1.68 -19.95
C THR A 230 -3.84 -1.47 -20.88
N LYS A 231 -4.19 -0.20 -21.11
CA LYS A 231 -5.23 0.18 -22.07
C LYS A 231 -4.93 -0.33 -23.49
N GLU A 232 -3.66 -0.27 -23.92
CA GLU A 232 -3.25 -0.74 -25.25
C GLU A 232 -3.37 -2.26 -25.40
N GLN A 233 -3.21 -3.01 -24.31
CA GLN A 233 -3.45 -4.45 -24.31
C GLN A 233 -4.95 -4.75 -24.38
N TRP A 234 -5.75 -4.03 -23.59
CA TRP A 234 -7.21 -4.15 -23.62
C TRP A 234 -7.78 -3.89 -25.01
N ASP A 235 -7.33 -2.84 -25.69
CA ASP A 235 -7.83 -2.46 -27.01
C ASP A 235 -7.52 -3.50 -28.11
N LYS A 236 -6.65 -4.46 -27.83
CA LYS A 236 -6.31 -5.59 -28.72
C LYS A 236 -7.12 -6.86 -28.42
N ILE A 237 -7.91 -6.87 -27.33
CA ILE A 237 -8.76 -8.01 -27.02
C ILE A 237 -9.84 -8.15 -28.08
N ASN A 238 -10.03 -9.36 -28.57
CA ASN A 238 -11.19 -9.71 -29.39
C ASN A 238 -12.43 -9.75 -28.48
N LEU A 239 -13.05 -8.59 -28.31
CA LEU A 239 -14.23 -8.40 -27.47
C LEU A 239 -15.47 -8.50 -28.36
N ALA A 240 -16.31 -9.52 -28.10
CA ALA A 240 -17.58 -9.69 -28.82
C ALA A 240 -18.62 -8.66 -28.33
N GLU A 241 -19.68 -8.51 -29.10
CA GLU A 241 -20.81 -7.63 -28.80
C GLU A 241 -21.53 -8.02 -27.50
N ASN A 242 -22.41 -7.15 -27.01
CA ASN A 242 -23.23 -7.37 -25.79
C ASN A 242 -22.41 -7.53 -24.50
N ASN A 243 -21.32 -6.77 -24.38
CA ASN A 243 -20.48 -6.68 -23.18
C ASN A 243 -20.40 -5.22 -22.67
N ASP A 244 -21.48 -4.45 -22.77
CA ASP A 244 -21.51 -3.01 -22.44
C ASP A 244 -21.11 -2.73 -20.98
N ILE A 245 -21.38 -3.65 -20.07
CA ILE A 245 -20.99 -3.53 -18.67
C ILE A 245 -19.47 -3.52 -18.50
N LEU A 246 -18.72 -4.21 -19.36
CA LEU A 246 -17.25 -4.16 -19.35
C LEU A 246 -16.75 -2.76 -19.67
N THR A 247 -17.32 -2.09 -20.68
CA THR A 247 -16.86 -0.76 -21.10
C THR A 247 -17.22 0.33 -20.10
N SER A 248 -18.28 0.16 -19.32
CA SER A 248 -18.77 1.14 -18.36
C SER A 248 -18.17 1.01 -16.96
N THR A 249 -17.69 -0.18 -16.57
CA THR A 249 -17.19 -0.46 -15.22
C THR A 249 -15.72 -0.85 -15.17
N MET A 250 -15.08 -0.97 -16.34
CA MET A 250 -13.71 -1.47 -16.45
C MET A 250 -12.68 -0.47 -15.93
N LYS A 251 -11.74 -1.00 -15.19
CA LYS A 251 -10.51 -0.32 -14.77
C LYS A 251 -9.31 -1.04 -15.37
N VAL A 252 -8.43 -0.31 -16.02
CA VAL A 252 -7.16 -0.82 -16.57
C VAL A 252 -5.98 -0.35 -15.75
N LEU A 253 -4.89 -1.09 -15.79
CA LEU A 253 -3.64 -0.64 -15.18
C LEU A 253 -3.08 0.56 -15.94
N CYS A 254 -2.57 1.52 -15.19
CA CYS A 254 -1.83 2.64 -15.68
C CYS A 254 -0.55 2.84 -14.86
N ASN A 255 0.49 3.32 -15.53
CA ASN A 255 1.78 3.60 -14.93
C ASN A 255 1.86 5.08 -14.58
N ILE A 256 2.17 5.34 -13.32
CA ILE A 256 2.38 6.69 -12.81
C ILE A 256 3.86 6.85 -12.56
N THR A 257 4.45 7.81 -13.23
CA THR A 257 5.85 8.18 -13.06
C THR A 257 5.95 9.54 -12.39
N PHE A 258 7.04 9.80 -11.71
CA PHE A 258 7.24 11.02 -10.95
C PHE A 258 8.48 11.75 -11.45
N ASP A 259 8.30 12.99 -11.91
CA ASP A 259 9.37 13.90 -12.28
C ASP A 259 9.46 15.01 -11.25
N VAL A 260 10.52 14.99 -10.48
CA VAL A 260 10.77 16.04 -9.46
C VAL A 260 11.42 17.29 -10.04
N ASN A 261 11.43 17.46 -11.38
CA ASN A 261 11.95 18.63 -12.09
C ASN A 261 13.40 18.97 -11.70
N GLY A 262 14.22 17.95 -11.43
CA GLY A 262 15.64 18.09 -11.11
C GLY A 262 15.96 18.41 -9.65
N TYR A 263 14.97 18.38 -8.74
CA TYR A 263 15.16 18.64 -7.32
C TYR A 263 14.80 17.42 -6.47
N GLY A 264 15.64 17.10 -5.48
CA GLY A 264 15.39 16.01 -4.54
C GLY A 264 15.37 14.62 -5.18
N THR A 265 14.69 13.69 -4.53
CA THR A 265 14.54 12.29 -4.98
C THR A 265 13.09 12.02 -5.36
N ALA A 266 12.88 11.48 -6.56
CA ALA A 266 11.56 11.11 -7.01
C ALA A 266 11.02 9.92 -6.20
N PRO A 267 9.72 9.90 -5.87
CA PRO A 267 9.05 8.69 -5.41
C PRO A 267 9.19 7.55 -6.43
N ALA A 268 9.07 6.31 -5.96
CA ALA A 268 9.05 5.16 -6.87
C ALA A 268 7.82 5.21 -7.77
N ASP A 269 7.99 4.83 -9.03
CA ASP A 269 6.88 4.69 -9.98
C ASP A 269 5.83 3.71 -9.44
N GLN A 270 4.57 3.99 -9.72
CA GLN A 270 3.44 3.18 -9.28
C GLN A 270 2.65 2.65 -10.46
N THR A 271 2.10 1.45 -10.28
CA THR A 271 1.12 0.89 -11.20
C THR A 271 -0.19 0.74 -10.45
N VAL A 272 -1.21 1.44 -10.89
CA VAL A 272 -2.54 1.50 -10.25
C VAL A 272 -3.64 1.34 -11.28
N TYR A 273 -4.86 1.09 -10.84
CA TYR A 273 -6.00 1.04 -11.76
C TYR A 273 -6.57 2.43 -12.02
N THR A 274 -7.09 2.65 -13.23
CA THR A 274 -7.85 3.87 -13.55
C THR A 274 -8.99 4.08 -12.55
N GLY A 275 -9.14 5.31 -12.07
CA GLY A 275 -10.12 5.68 -11.05
C GLY A 275 -9.67 5.38 -9.62
N ASP A 276 -8.46 4.87 -9.39
CA ASP A 276 -7.89 4.74 -8.06
C ASP A 276 -7.15 6.04 -7.68
N LYS A 277 -7.03 6.29 -6.39
CA LYS A 277 -6.21 7.37 -5.81
C LYS A 277 -4.76 6.90 -5.70
N LEU A 278 -3.85 7.86 -5.62
CA LEU A 278 -2.43 7.60 -5.37
C LEU A 278 -2.11 7.76 -3.88
N GLU A 279 -1.21 6.92 -3.40
CA GLU A 279 -0.58 7.09 -2.09
C GLU A 279 0.89 7.46 -2.32
N VAL A 280 1.22 8.74 -2.22
CA VAL A 280 2.55 9.26 -2.52
C VAL A 280 3.02 10.15 -1.39
N ALA A 281 4.18 9.81 -0.82
CA ALA A 281 4.84 10.71 0.12
C ALA A 281 5.32 11.99 -0.59
N GLU A 282 5.24 13.11 0.08
CA GLU A 282 5.78 14.36 -0.44
C GLU A 282 7.31 14.25 -0.60
N PRO A 283 7.85 14.57 -1.78
CA PRO A 283 9.29 14.60 -1.97
C PRO A 283 9.90 15.81 -1.25
N THR A 284 11.16 15.67 -0.86
CA THR A 284 11.92 16.74 -0.23
C THR A 284 13.08 17.18 -1.11
N ALA A 285 13.40 18.47 -1.08
CA ALA A 285 14.54 19.04 -1.80
C ALA A 285 15.18 20.15 -0.95
N ALA A 286 16.50 20.10 -0.84
CA ALA A 286 17.27 21.11 -0.11
C ALA A 286 17.03 22.50 -0.69
N GLY A 287 16.69 23.48 0.14
CA GLY A 287 16.41 24.86 -0.27
C GLY A 287 15.06 25.09 -0.96
N TYR A 288 14.18 24.10 -0.98
CA TYR A 288 12.88 24.22 -1.63
C TYR A 288 11.75 23.64 -0.78
N THR A 289 10.58 24.25 -0.85
CA THR A 289 9.33 23.69 -0.33
C THR A 289 8.55 23.03 -1.47
N PHE A 290 8.00 21.86 -1.21
CA PHE A 290 7.13 21.18 -2.15
C PHE A 290 5.82 21.97 -2.34
N GLY A 291 5.42 22.20 -3.57
CA GLY A 291 4.26 22.99 -3.96
C GLY A 291 3.16 22.20 -4.65
N GLY A 292 3.20 20.84 -4.51
CA GLY A 292 2.20 19.93 -5.08
C GLY A 292 2.63 19.27 -6.39
N TRP A 293 1.86 18.27 -6.77
CA TRP A 293 2.00 17.52 -8.02
C TRP A 293 1.15 18.14 -9.14
N TYR A 294 1.61 18.03 -10.38
CA TYR A 294 0.95 18.54 -11.58
C TYR A 294 0.97 17.51 -12.70
N THR A 295 -0.09 17.44 -13.51
CA THR A 295 -0.20 16.51 -14.63
C THR A 295 0.44 17.01 -15.92
N ASP A 296 0.95 18.22 -15.95
CA ASP A 296 1.60 18.84 -17.09
C ASP A 296 2.93 19.48 -16.68
N LYS A 297 3.90 19.43 -17.57
CA LYS A 297 5.25 19.97 -17.32
C LYS A 297 5.29 21.47 -17.11
N GLU A 298 4.30 22.18 -17.64
CA GLU A 298 4.10 23.62 -17.47
C GLU A 298 3.57 24.00 -16.08
N LEU A 299 3.24 23.01 -15.25
CA LEU A 299 2.73 23.15 -13.88
C LEU A 299 1.46 24.02 -13.79
N THR A 300 0.54 23.81 -14.75
CA THR A 300 -0.72 24.55 -14.83
C THR A 300 -1.91 23.74 -14.31
N LYS A 301 -1.84 22.39 -14.35
CA LYS A 301 -2.89 21.47 -13.93
C LYS A 301 -2.47 20.73 -12.68
N ALA A 302 -2.83 21.26 -11.53
CA ALA A 302 -2.57 20.62 -10.25
C ALA A 302 -3.26 19.25 -10.16
N PHE A 303 -2.60 18.32 -9.50
CA PHE A 303 -3.13 17.01 -9.15
C PHE A 303 -3.18 16.90 -7.62
N ASP A 304 -4.40 16.78 -7.11
CA ASP A 304 -4.66 16.61 -5.68
C ASP A 304 -4.60 15.12 -5.34
N VAL A 305 -3.51 14.68 -4.73
CA VAL A 305 -3.28 13.26 -4.37
C VAL A 305 -4.39 12.71 -3.47
N GLU A 306 -4.98 13.55 -2.62
CA GLU A 306 -6.02 13.11 -1.69
C GLU A 306 -7.39 12.96 -2.38
N ASN A 307 -7.69 13.76 -3.39
CA ASN A 307 -9.03 13.85 -3.98
C ASN A 307 -9.11 13.41 -5.43
N ASP A 308 -8.06 13.59 -6.22
CA ASP A 308 -8.06 13.20 -7.63
C ASP A 308 -7.81 11.70 -7.81
N THR A 309 -8.26 11.20 -8.94
CA THR A 309 -8.04 9.81 -9.39
C THR A 309 -7.33 9.80 -10.72
N VAL A 310 -6.55 8.75 -10.96
CA VAL A 310 -5.83 8.60 -12.23
C VAL A 310 -6.74 8.11 -13.35
N SER A 311 -6.57 8.65 -14.55
CA SER A 311 -7.37 8.27 -15.74
C SER A 311 -6.60 7.47 -16.78
N GLY A 312 -5.28 7.32 -16.63
CA GLY A 312 -4.39 6.61 -17.55
C GLY A 312 -2.94 6.85 -17.19
N ASP A 313 -2.02 6.35 -18.02
CA ASP A 313 -0.59 6.59 -17.85
C ASP A 313 -0.31 8.08 -17.72
N THR A 314 0.37 8.45 -16.66
CA THR A 314 0.56 9.86 -16.29
C THR A 314 1.92 10.06 -15.67
N THR A 315 2.61 11.13 -16.08
CA THR A 315 3.76 11.65 -15.34
C THR A 315 3.30 12.79 -14.47
N LEU A 316 3.59 12.70 -13.18
CA LEU A 316 3.34 13.77 -12.22
C LEU A 316 4.62 14.58 -12.01
N TYR A 317 4.52 15.88 -12.24
CA TYR A 317 5.62 16.85 -12.15
C TYR A 317 5.54 17.59 -10.82
N ALA A 318 6.63 17.57 -10.06
CA ALA A 318 6.69 18.29 -8.80
C ALA A 318 6.86 19.79 -9.06
N LYS A 319 6.08 20.60 -8.35
CA LYS A 319 6.29 22.05 -8.25
C LYS A 319 7.10 22.36 -7.02
N TRP A 320 8.06 23.24 -7.18
CA TRP A 320 8.91 23.68 -6.10
C TRP A 320 8.87 25.17 -5.92
N LYS A 321 8.94 25.62 -4.69
CA LYS A 321 9.11 27.00 -4.33
C LYS A 321 10.42 27.14 -3.57
N ALA A 322 11.33 27.94 -4.09
CA ALA A 322 12.58 28.21 -3.41
C ALA A 322 12.33 28.80 -2.01
N ILE A 323 13.01 28.30 -1.01
CA ILE A 323 13.09 28.88 0.32
C ILE A 323 14.02 30.08 0.22
N PRO A 324 13.68 31.25 0.81
CA PRO A 324 14.56 32.41 0.80
C PRO A 324 15.93 32.04 1.39
N ASP A 325 16.98 32.52 0.77
CA ASP A 325 18.37 32.39 1.25
C ASP A 325 18.83 33.69 1.92
N HIS A 326 19.78 33.56 2.81
CA HIS A 326 20.33 34.65 3.59
C HIS A 326 21.86 34.56 3.65
N GLU A 327 22.51 35.70 3.70
CA GLU A 327 23.97 35.77 3.74
C GLU A 327 24.51 35.21 5.05
N LEU A 328 25.43 34.29 4.97
CA LEU A 328 26.25 33.81 6.08
C LEU A 328 27.71 34.15 5.85
N THR A 329 28.32 34.75 6.84
CA THR A 329 29.75 35.06 6.84
C THR A 329 30.40 34.48 8.09
N VAL A 330 31.47 33.70 7.94
CA VAL A 330 32.26 33.13 9.02
C VAL A 330 33.68 33.66 8.91
N LYS A 331 34.07 34.48 9.87
CA LYS A 331 35.43 35.04 9.91
C LYS A 331 36.33 34.15 10.76
N VAL A 332 37.51 33.82 10.17
CA VAL A 332 38.47 32.88 10.74
C VAL A 332 37.90 31.48 10.94
N GLY A 333 37.12 31.05 9.97
CA GLY A 333 36.48 29.74 9.93
C GLY A 333 35.81 29.52 8.61
N THR A 334 35.17 28.38 8.50
CA THR A 334 34.36 28.00 7.33
C THR A 334 33.03 27.41 7.76
N PHE A 335 32.09 27.38 6.88
CA PHE A 335 30.83 26.67 7.06
C PHE A 335 30.56 25.70 5.91
N THR A 336 29.81 24.67 6.21
CA THR A 336 29.23 23.71 5.25
C THR A 336 27.75 23.54 5.55
N TYR A 337 26.97 23.22 4.53
CA TYR A 337 25.57 22.79 4.65
C TYR A 337 25.22 21.89 3.48
N ASP A 338 24.37 20.93 3.69
CA ASP A 338 24.12 19.85 2.72
C ASP A 338 25.46 19.25 2.20
N ASP A 339 25.59 19.02 0.90
CA ASP A 339 26.80 18.53 0.24
C ASP A 339 27.68 19.65 -0.32
N ASN A 340 27.48 20.90 0.12
CA ASN A 340 28.26 22.03 -0.40
C ASN A 340 29.68 22.04 0.14
N ALA A 341 30.60 22.50 -0.68
CA ALA A 341 31.99 22.68 -0.25
C ALA A 341 32.10 23.76 0.85
N ALA A 342 33.11 23.60 1.72
CA ALA A 342 33.35 24.56 2.79
C ALA A 342 33.64 25.96 2.22
N SER A 343 32.99 27.00 2.78
CA SER A 343 33.11 28.42 2.43
C SER A 343 33.18 29.28 3.68
N ASP A 344 33.77 30.44 3.57
CA ASP A 344 33.78 31.45 4.63
C ASP A 344 32.66 32.50 4.43
N LYS A 345 32.08 32.57 3.23
CA LYS A 345 30.96 33.46 2.90
C LYS A 345 30.09 32.88 1.80
N GLY A 346 28.79 33.00 1.94
CA GLY A 346 27.82 32.56 0.93
C GLY A 346 26.39 32.78 1.36
N ASN A 347 25.47 32.42 0.46
CA ASN A 347 24.04 32.40 0.75
C ASN A 347 23.60 31.00 1.19
N VAL A 348 22.84 30.92 2.24
CA VAL A 348 22.29 29.69 2.81
C VAL A 348 20.80 29.84 2.98
N TYR A 349 20.02 28.87 2.54
CA TYR A 349 18.57 28.96 2.66
C TYR A 349 18.10 28.80 4.11
N GLU A 350 17.00 29.48 4.43
CA GLU A 350 16.34 29.40 5.74
C GLU A 350 16.05 27.94 6.11
N GLY A 351 16.40 27.54 7.32
CA GLY A 351 16.17 26.17 7.82
C GLY A 351 17.28 25.17 7.46
N ALA A 352 18.29 25.55 6.69
CA ALA A 352 19.43 24.66 6.44
C ALA A 352 20.21 24.38 7.73
N LEU A 353 20.62 23.13 7.93
CA LEU A 353 21.53 22.77 9.00
C LEU A 353 22.96 23.11 8.60
N VAL A 354 23.54 24.11 9.24
CA VAL A 354 24.86 24.64 8.93
C VAL A 354 25.87 24.17 9.97
N THR A 355 26.99 23.65 9.50
CA THR A 355 28.14 23.31 10.35
C THR A 355 29.21 24.39 10.20
N VAL A 356 29.57 25.06 11.29
CA VAL A 356 30.66 26.05 11.34
C VAL A 356 31.88 25.38 11.96
N THR A 357 33.05 25.63 11.37
CA THR A 357 34.33 25.09 11.84
C THR A 357 35.38 26.17 11.86
N PHE A 358 36.07 26.30 12.99
CA PHE A 358 37.21 27.20 13.15
C PHE A 358 38.40 26.78 12.26
N ASP A 359 39.00 27.74 11.56
CA ASP A 359 40.19 27.50 10.76
C ASP A 359 41.47 27.53 11.61
N GLU A 360 41.85 26.38 12.15
CA GLU A 360 43.11 26.22 12.90
C GLU A 360 44.38 26.53 12.09
N ASN A 361 44.27 26.62 10.77
CA ASN A 361 45.38 26.89 9.86
C ASN A 361 45.44 28.35 9.41
N ASN A 362 44.55 29.22 9.93
CA ASN A 362 44.56 30.63 9.62
C ASN A 362 45.94 31.24 9.92
N GLN A 363 46.61 31.78 8.87
CA GLN A 363 48.00 32.22 8.97
C GLN A 363 48.14 33.44 9.90
N LEU A 364 47.18 34.37 9.88
CA LEU A 364 47.23 35.56 10.72
C LEU A 364 47.18 35.22 12.21
N TRP A 365 46.36 34.22 12.58
CA TRP A 365 46.27 33.75 13.94
C TRP A 365 47.50 33.00 14.41
N LYS A 366 48.08 32.14 13.53
CA LYS A 366 49.33 31.45 13.81
C LYS A 366 50.50 32.41 13.99
N ASP A 367 50.65 33.39 13.12
CA ASP A 367 51.75 34.36 13.19
C ASP A 367 51.63 35.28 14.42
N SER A 368 50.40 35.51 14.90
CA SER A 368 50.10 36.33 16.07
C SER A 368 50.10 35.53 17.40
N GLY A 369 50.26 34.20 17.36
CA GLY A 369 50.23 33.34 18.54
C GLY A 369 48.85 33.28 19.23
N LEU A 370 47.79 33.65 18.50
CA LEU A 370 46.41 33.66 19.03
C LEU A 370 45.86 32.24 19.16
N SER A 371 45.07 32.01 20.18
CA SER A 371 44.29 30.78 20.37
C SER A 371 42.78 31.10 20.41
N PHE A 372 42.00 30.14 19.95
CA PHE A 372 40.52 30.29 19.96
C PHE A 372 39.97 30.34 21.38
N ASP A 373 39.11 31.33 21.64
CA ASP A 373 38.35 31.43 22.88
C ASP A 373 36.87 31.07 22.65
N HIS A 374 36.16 31.87 21.88
CA HIS A 374 34.74 31.67 21.61
C HIS A 374 34.37 32.24 20.23
N TRP A 375 33.12 32.02 19.82
CA TRP A 375 32.52 32.66 18.66
C TRP A 375 31.70 33.88 19.06
N ASP A 376 31.96 35.05 18.44
CA ASP A 376 31.06 36.18 18.46
C ASP A 376 30.02 35.99 17.36
N ILE A 377 28.74 35.83 17.75
CA ILE A 377 27.64 35.56 16.85
C ILE A 377 26.79 36.81 16.70
N GLN A 378 26.86 37.42 15.53
CA GLN A 378 26.09 38.60 15.17
C GLN A 378 24.87 38.21 14.35
N SER A 379 23.76 38.00 15.00
CA SER A 379 22.46 37.68 14.42
C SER A 379 21.35 38.40 15.22
N LYS A 380 20.30 38.81 14.55
CA LYS A 380 19.11 39.35 15.24
C LYS A 380 18.28 38.25 15.88
N ALA A 381 18.27 37.04 15.25
CA ALA A 381 17.66 35.86 15.80
C ALA A 381 18.66 35.04 16.60
N LYS A 382 18.20 34.33 17.62
CA LYS A 382 18.98 33.29 18.29
C LYS A 382 19.31 32.17 17.31
N LEU A 383 20.53 31.70 17.33
CA LEU A 383 20.87 30.48 16.63
C LEU A 383 20.41 29.27 17.45
N LEU A 384 19.68 28.41 16.82
CA LEU A 384 19.15 27.18 17.41
C LEU A 384 19.85 25.97 16.76
N ASP A 385 20.03 24.92 17.52
CA ASP A 385 20.47 23.62 16.99
C ASP A 385 19.31 22.88 16.28
N GLU A 386 19.56 21.67 15.82
CA GLU A 386 18.55 20.81 15.16
C GLU A 386 17.38 20.43 16.07
N ASN A 387 17.54 20.51 17.39
CA ASN A 387 16.51 20.21 18.38
C ASN A 387 15.72 21.46 18.83
N GLY A 388 16.09 22.63 18.30
CA GLY A 388 15.50 23.92 18.67
C GLY A 388 16.07 24.51 19.95
N GLU A 389 17.19 23.99 20.47
CA GLU A 389 17.88 24.54 21.64
C GLU A 389 18.82 25.68 21.23
N GLU A 390 18.91 26.71 22.09
CA GLU A 390 19.78 27.85 21.83
C GLU A 390 21.25 27.49 21.94
N ILE A 391 22.01 27.89 20.93
CA ILE A 391 23.46 27.71 20.91
C ILE A 391 24.11 28.80 21.76
N VAL A 392 24.72 28.37 22.86
CA VAL A 392 25.42 29.26 23.81
C VAL A 392 26.85 28.79 23.94
N ASN A 393 27.81 29.68 23.69
CA ASN A 393 29.26 29.40 23.76
C ASN A 393 29.67 28.09 23.08
N PRO A 394 29.41 27.91 21.79
CA PRO A 394 29.75 26.68 21.12
C PRO A 394 31.26 26.50 20.99
N GLY A 395 31.70 25.24 20.92
CA GLY A 395 33.10 24.89 20.69
C GLY A 395 33.59 25.31 19.31
N LYS A 396 34.83 24.95 18.96
CA LYS A 396 35.47 25.26 17.66
C LYS A 396 34.67 24.81 16.45
N THR A 397 33.85 23.77 16.61
CA THR A 397 32.89 23.28 15.59
C THR A 397 31.52 23.15 16.24
N PHE A 398 30.51 23.64 15.55
CA PHE A 398 29.11 23.53 15.99
C PHE A 398 28.17 23.58 14.80
N THR A 399 26.92 23.14 15.00
CA THR A 399 25.85 23.18 14.02
C THR A 399 24.72 24.08 14.48
N PHE A 400 24.06 24.74 13.52
CA PHE A 400 22.86 25.53 13.78
C PHE A 400 21.91 25.52 12.58
N VAL A 401 20.66 25.81 12.82
CA VAL A 401 19.64 25.96 11.78
C VAL A 401 19.65 27.40 11.28
N MET A 402 19.84 27.62 9.97
CA MET A 402 19.91 28.95 9.38
C MET A 402 18.62 29.75 9.63
N PRO A 403 18.69 30.91 10.28
CA PRO A 403 17.50 31.72 10.55
C PRO A 403 17.01 32.49 9.31
N LYS A 404 15.87 33.19 9.46
CA LYS A 404 15.24 34.02 8.39
C LYS A 404 16.00 35.30 8.04
N GLU A 405 17.26 35.41 8.42
CA GLU A 405 18.08 36.58 8.22
C GLU A 405 19.57 36.23 8.14
N GLY A 406 20.37 37.19 7.68
CA GLY A 406 21.80 37.02 7.60
C GLY A 406 22.49 36.88 8.95
N VAL A 407 23.55 36.07 8.99
CA VAL A 407 24.34 35.76 10.18
C VAL A 407 25.81 36.05 9.91
N THR A 408 26.46 36.73 10.85
CA THR A 408 27.92 36.86 10.87
C THR A 408 28.46 36.19 12.11
N ILE A 409 29.44 35.32 11.93
CA ILE A 409 30.09 34.56 13.01
C ILE A 409 31.60 34.85 12.94
N GLU A 410 32.16 35.31 14.04
CA GLU A 410 33.57 35.69 14.10
C GLU A 410 34.26 34.92 15.23
N ALA A 411 35.39 34.28 14.93
CA ALA A 411 36.20 33.66 15.96
C ALA A 411 36.92 34.72 16.79
N MET A 412 36.79 34.65 18.10
CA MET A 412 37.43 35.58 19.04
C MET A 412 38.67 34.90 19.68
N PRO A 413 39.79 35.60 19.80
CA PRO A 413 40.99 35.07 20.39
C PRO A 413 40.88 35.12 21.94
N LYS A 414 41.50 34.15 22.59
CA LYS A 414 41.76 34.19 24.01
C LYS A 414 42.77 35.31 24.29
N ASP A 415 42.44 36.19 25.23
CA ASP A 415 43.33 37.28 25.61
C ASP A 415 44.63 36.68 26.22
N ALA A 416 45.76 36.95 25.55
CA ALA A 416 47.04 36.36 25.90
C ALA A 416 47.69 37.00 27.15
N THR A 417 47.03 37.95 27.78
CA THR A 417 47.61 38.73 28.89
C THR A 417 46.61 38.91 30.03
N ILE A 418 46.33 37.88 30.77
CA ILE A 418 46.01 37.98 32.20
C ILE A 418 46.59 36.73 32.86
N GLU A 419 47.83 36.85 33.39
CA GLU A 419 48.29 35.95 34.44
C GLU A 419 47.31 36.12 35.62
N GLU A 420 46.75 35.00 36.10
CA GLU A 420 45.92 34.96 37.30
C GLU A 420 46.77 35.38 38.51
N GLU A 421 46.65 36.63 38.93
CA GLU A 421 46.97 36.95 40.31
C GLU A 421 45.75 36.66 41.20
N GLU A 422 46.00 35.88 42.25
CA GLU A 422 45.06 35.39 43.24
C GLU A 422 44.14 36.49 43.77
N GLU A 423 42.90 36.10 44.03
CA GLU A 423 41.79 36.85 44.60
C GLU A 423 42.12 37.82 45.75
N PRO A 424 41.33 38.88 45.86
CA PRO A 424 40.35 38.86 46.95
C PRO A 424 38.93 39.30 46.59
N ASN A 425 38.02 38.55 47.11
CA ASN A 425 36.62 38.77 47.32
C ASN A 425 36.19 40.26 47.41
N VAL A 426 35.42 40.77 46.42
CA VAL A 426 34.43 41.82 46.65
C VAL A 426 33.23 41.62 45.76
N LEU A 427 32.10 41.34 46.37
CA LEU A 427 30.79 41.49 45.77
C LEU A 427 30.59 42.88 45.17
N GLY A 428 30.12 42.91 43.94
CA GLY A 428 29.35 44.02 43.41
C GLY A 428 30.08 45.01 42.54
N THR A 429 29.99 44.85 41.27
CA THR A 429 29.43 45.84 40.33
C THR A 429 29.31 45.23 38.95
N ALA A 430 28.08 45.06 38.49
CA ALA A 430 27.80 44.66 37.11
C ALA A 430 28.36 45.71 36.14
N ALA A 431 29.33 45.31 35.33
CA ALA A 431 29.76 46.10 34.21
C ALA A 431 28.72 45.98 33.09
N VAL A 432 27.86 46.96 33.00
CA VAL A 432 26.95 47.20 31.88
C VAL A 432 27.75 47.86 30.78
N ILE A 433 28.31 47.14 29.86
CA ILE A 433 28.69 47.62 28.51
C ILE A 433 28.54 46.48 27.52
N GLY A 434 27.59 46.57 26.62
CA GLY A 434 27.42 45.65 25.47
C GLY A 434 26.11 44.85 25.39
N THR A 435 25.09 45.16 26.17
CA THR A 435 23.89 44.34 26.32
C THR A 435 22.63 44.83 25.61
N ALA A 436 22.74 45.84 24.73
CA ALA A 436 21.53 46.41 24.10
C ALA A 436 20.97 45.56 22.92
N ALA A 437 21.75 44.69 22.31
CA ALA A 437 21.27 43.86 21.20
C ALA A 437 20.82 42.44 21.63
N MET A 438 21.37 41.90 22.72
CA MET A 438 20.98 40.56 23.24
C MET A 438 19.68 40.57 24.06
N GLY A 439 19.32 41.70 24.65
CA GLY A 439 18.17 41.81 25.56
C GLY A 439 16.80 41.62 24.88
N THR A 440 16.68 41.93 23.59
CA THR A 440 15.39 41.82 22.89
C THR A 440 15.08 40.38 22.40
N ALA A 441 16.07 39.63 22.01
CA ALA A 441 15.86 38.27 21.53
C ALA A 441 15.66 37.27 22.68
N VAL A 442 16.40 37.43 23.78
CA VAL A 442 16.18 36.67 25.03
C VAL A 442 14.79 36.96 25.60
N LEU A 443 14.38 38.22 25.61
CA LEU A 443 13.02 38.61 26.02
C LEU A 443 11.94 38.06 25.08
N ALA A 444 12.17 37.98 23.77
CA ALA A 444 11.18 37.43 22.82
C ALA A 444 10.99 35.93 22.99
N TYR A 445 12.06 35.15 23.16
CA TYR A 445 11.96 33.70 23.39
C TYR A 445 11.42 33.37 24.78
N GLN A 446 11.90 34.04 25.82
CA GLN A 446 11.33 33.93 27.15
C GLN A 446 9.88 34.42 27.20
N THR A 447 9.53 35.45 26.42
CA THR A 447 8.14 35.90 26.29
C THR A 447 7.29 34.90 25.53
N TYR A 448 7.82 34.21 24.52
CA TYR A 448 7.12 33.14 23.81
C TYR A 448 6.96 31.89 24.70
N GLN A 449 8.00 31.46 25.37
CA GLN A 449 7.96 30.34 26.33
C GLN A 449 7.04 30.67 27.51
N LEU A 450 7.20 31.84 28.12
CA LEU A 450 6.34 32.32 29.20
C LEU A 450 4.92 32.60 28.71
N GLY A 451 4.76 33.07 27.49
CA GLY A 451 3.46 33.34 26.87
C GLY A 451 2.66 32.06 26.61
N THR A 452 3.29 31.03 26.06
CA THR A 452 2.64 29.72 25.83
C THR A 452 2.39 28.99 27.16
N GLU A 453 3.31 29.08 28.10
CA GLU A 453 3.14 28.51 29.46
C GLU A 453 2.04 29.23 30.23
N PHE A 454 2.03 30.56 30.20
CA PHE A 454 0.99 31.38 30.83
C PHE A 454 -0.37 31.13 30.19
N TYR A 455 -0.44 31.03 28.84
CA TYR A 455 -1.67 30.68 28.14
C TYR A 455 -2.20 29.31 28.58
N LEU A 456 -1.35 28.29 28.62
CA LEU A 456 -1.75 26.95 29.06
C LEU A 456 -2.17 26.94 30.54
N ILE A 457 -1.45 27.61 31.43
CA ILE A 457 -1.81 27.71 32.87
C ILE A 457 -3.19 28.39 33.03
N CYS A 458 -3.53 29.35 32.17
CA CYS A 458 -4.82 30.05 32.23
C CYS A 458 -5.95 29.29 31.50
N ALA A 459 -5.62 28.53 30.43
CA ALA A 459 -6.59 27.84 29.58
C ALA A 459 -6.97 26.44 30.08
N LEU A 460 -6.03 25.77 30.78
CA LEU A 460 -6.26 24.43 31.32
C LEU A 460 -7.05 24.48 32.64
N PRO A 461 -7.72 23.38 33.02
CA PRO A 461 -8.42 23.28 34.29
C PRO A 461 -7.51 23.60 35.49
N ALA A 462 -8.05 24.28 36.51
CA ALA A 462 -7.29 24.66 37.69
C ALA A 462 -6.62 23.45 38.35
N GLY A 463 -5.29 23.48 38.43
CA GLY A 463 -4.47 22.40 39.00
C GLY A 463 -4.05 21.31 38.03
N ALA A 464 -4.42 21.40 36.74
CA ALA A 464 -3.91 20.49 35.73
C ALA A 464 -2.46 20.83 35.38
N SER A 465 -1.60 19.80 35.28
CA SER A 465 -0.24 19.94 34.75
C SER A 465 -0.27 20.05 33.20
N ILE A 466 0.70 20.75 32.65
CA ILE A 466 0.87 20.76 31.18
C ILE A 466 1.35 19.36 30.77
N PRO A 467 0.63 18.65 29.84
CA PRO A 467 1.00 17.31 29.43
C PRO A 467 2.40 17.26 28.81
N ALA A 468 3.18 16.25 29.19
CA ALA A 468 4.52 16.01 28.66
C ALA A 468 4.53 15.02 27.49
N ASN A 469 3.50 14.18 27.38
CA ASN A 469 3.37 13.16 26.35
C ASN A 469 1.91 13.02 25.86
N ARG A 470 1.72 12.27 24.77
CA ARG A 470 0.41 12.09 24.12
C ARG A 470 -0.63 11.38 25.00
N GLY A 471 -0.20 10.46 25.84
CA GLY A 471 -1.09 9.80 26.79
C GLY A 471 -1.68 10.78 27.81
N GLU A 472 -0.85 11.61 28.41
CA GLU A 472 -1.27 12.67 29.34
C GLU A 472 -2.18 13.71 28.65
N LEU A 473 -1.88 14.05 27.39
CA LEU A 473 -2.71 14.97 26.60
C LEU A 473 -4.09 14.38 26.32
N ALA A 474 -4.15 13.09 25.93
CA ALA A 474 -5.41 12.39 25.75
C ALA A 474 -6.24 12.34 27.04
N GLU A 475 -5.60 11.99 28.16
CA GLU A 475 -6.26 11.94 29.48
C GLU A 475 -6.78 13.32 29.90
N LEU A 476 -6.02 14.38 29.64
CA LEU A 476 -6.44 15.75 29.97
C LEU A 476 -7.75 16.11 29.27
N VAL A 477 -7.82 15.95 27.93
CA VAL A 477 -9.02 16.32 27.15
C VAL A 477 -10.21 15.38 27.43
N TRP A 478 -9.94 14.10 27.65
CA TRP A 478 -10.95 13.12 28.01
C TRP A 478 -11.56 13.35 29.40
N ASN A 479 -10.71 13.69 30.39
CA ASN A 479 -11.16 14.07 31.73
C ASN A 479 -12.02 15.33 31.70
N ASP A 480 -11.61 16.35 30.93
CA ASP A 480 -12.36 17.59 30.74
C ASP A 480 -13.71 17.35 30.05
N ALA A 481 -13.79 16.38 29.16
CA ALA A 481 -15.03 15.93 28.51
C ALA A 481 -15.96 15.09 29.43
N GLY A 482 -15.53 14.79 30.66
CA GLY A 482 -16.31 14.01 31.63
C GLY A 482 -16.16 12.50 31.50
N LYS A 483 -15.06 12.03 30.90
CA LYS A 483 -14.71 10.61 30.72
C LYS A 483 -15.76 9.79 29.95
N PRO A 484 -16.25 10.22 28.78
CA PRO A 484 -17.19 9.44 28.00
C PRO A 484 -16.57 8.10 27.57
N GLU A 485 -17.34 7.01 27.63
CA GLU A 485 -16.85 5.71 27.14
C GLU A 485 -16.62 5.77 25.63
N PRO A 486 -15.43 5.34 25.13
CA PRO A 486 -15.15 5.28 23.70
C PRO A 486 -16.06 4.25 23.01
N ALA A 487 -16.43 4.51 21.75
CA ALA A 487 -17.23 3.58 20.95
C ALA A 487 -16.41 2.35 20.50
N ALA A 488 -15.07 2.48 20.43
CA ALA A 488 -14.17 1.38 20.12
C ALA A 488 -14.26 0.28 21.20
N VAL A 489 -14.33 -0.96 20.74
CA VAL A 489 -14.28 -2.13 21.64
C VAL A 489 -12.84 -2.30 22.15
N LEU A 490 -12.61 -1.97 23.39
CA LEU A 490 -11.34 -2.16 24.08
C LEU A 490 -11.33 -3.45 24.89
N ASP A 491 -10.14 -3.97 25.18
CA ASP A 491 -9.97 -5.13 26.03
C ASP A 491 -10.51 -4.84 27.45
N ALA A 492 -10.97 -5.88 28.13
CA ALA A 492 -11.63 -5.74 29.46
C ALA A 492 -10.70 -5.16 30.54
N ASP A 493 -9.39 -5.17 30.32
CA ASP A 493 -8.33 -4.65 31.20
C ASP A 493 -7.68 -3.36 30.65
N ALA A 494 -8.31 -2.71 29.67
CA ALA A 494 -7.82 -1.46 29.11
C ALA A 494 -7.63 -0.38 30.18
N THR A 495 -6.45 0.25 30.17
CA THR A 495 -6.11 1.33 31.10
C THR A 495 -6.93 2.60 30.83
N GLU A 496 -6.99 3.51 31.81
CA GLU A 496 -7.59 4.85 31.63
C GLU A 496 -6.96 5.59 30.45
N THR A 497 -5.62 5.52 30.33
CA THR A 497 -4.88 6.09 29.19
C THR A 497 -5.35 5.51 27.85
N ASN A 498 -5.55 4.18 27.75
CA ASN A 498 -6.02 3.55 26.51
C ASN A 498 -7.44 4.00 26.15
N LYS A 499 -8.31 4.16 27.13
CA LYS A 499 -9.68 4.69 26.92
C LYS A 499 -9.65 6.14 26.46
N ALA A 500 -8.82 6.96 27.09
CA ALA A 500 -8.64 8.36 26.73
C ALA A 500 -8.10 8.54 25.31
N ILE A 501 -7.10 7.73 24.93
CA ILE A 501 -6.54 7.71 23.58
C ILE A 501 -7.60 7.30 22.54
N ALA A 502 -8.33 6.21 22.79
CA ALA A 502 -9.38 5.75 21.89
C ALA A 502 -10.44 6.84 21.67
N TRP A 503 -10.89 7.46 22.75
CA TRP A 503 -11.87 8.55 22.66
C TRP A 503 -11.32 9.77 21.93
N ALA A 504 -10.07 10.15 22.17
CA ALA A 504 -9.45 11.29 21.49
C ALA A 504 -9.27 11.05 19.99
N VAL A 505 -8.98 9.82 19.57
CA VAL A 505 -8.91 9.43 18.16
C VAL A 505 -10.29 9.44 17.50
N GLU A 506 -11.32 8.90 18.16
CA GLU A 506 -12.70 8.91 17.66
C GLU A 506 -13.27 10.31 17.43
N ASN A 507 -12.76 11.30 18.17
CA ASN A 507 -13.16 12.70 18.06
C ASN A 507 -12.18 13.56 17.23
N ASP A 508 -11.31 12.93 16.44
CA ASP A 508 -10.32 13.59 15.57
C ASP A 508 -9.37 14.56 16.30
N LEU A 509 -9.21 14.40 17.61
CA LEU A 509 -8.28 15.19 18.42
C LEU A 509 -6.84 14.72 18.29
N LEU A 510 -6.64 13.40 18.11
CA LEU A 510 -5.36 12.76 17.87
C LEU A 510 -5.44 11.84 16.65
N LYS A 511 -4.36 11.75 15.88
CA LYS A 511 -4.27 10.82 14.75
C LYS A 511 -4.10 9.38 15.25
N ALA A 512 -4.77 8.42 14.62
CA ALA A 512 -4.73 7.00 15.00
C ALA A 512 -3.31 6.41 15.07
N THR A 513 -2.42 6.79 14.14
CA THR A 513 -1.02 6.34 14.10
C THR A 513 -0.15 6.92 15.22
N GLU A 514 -0.47 8.12 15.68
CA GLU A 514 0.29 8.85 16.70
C GLU A 514 -0.21 8.53 18.12
N ALA A 515 -1.48 8.15 18.26
CA ALA A 515 -2.10 7.88 19.55
C ALA A 515 -1.58 6.59 20.23
N TYR A 516 -1.12 5.60 19.45
CA TYR A 516 -0.57 4.36 20.01
C TYR A 516 0.80 4.55 20.68
N GLU A 517 1.47 5.66 20.46
CA GLU A 517 2.69 6.03 21.16
C GLU A 517 2.36 6.95 22.34
N ALA A 518 1.69 6.42 23.37
CA ALA A 518 1.26 7.18 24.55
C ALA A 518 2.42 7.93 25.25
N THR A 519 3.63 7.41 25.18
CA THR A 519 4.83 8.00 25.77
C THR A 519 5.55 9.00 24.86
N ALA A 520 5.11 9.16 23.60
CA ALA A 520 5.72 10.13 22.69
C ALA A 520 5.56 11.56 23.23
N PRO A 521 6.63 12.38 23.24
CA PRO A 521 6.57 13.74 23.75
C PRO A 521 5.64 14.61 22.90
N VAL A 522 4.97 15.56 23.55
CA VAL A 522 4.13 16.56 22.87
C VAL A 522 4.72 17.96 23.04
N SER A 523 4.63 18.76 21.99
CA SER A 523 5.00 20.17 22.08
C SER A 523 3.88 20.99 22.73
N ARG A 524 4.25 22.12 23.36
CA ARG A 524 3.25 23.05 23.93
C ARG A 524 2.23 23.54 22.91
N MET A 525 2.64 23.71 21.66
CA MET A 525 1.74 24.11 20.58
C MET A 525 0.73 22.99 20.22
N GLU A 526 1.15 21.74 20.27
CA GLU A 526 0.26 20.60 20.09
C GLU A 526 -0.78 20.53 21.23
N VAL A 527 -0.34 20.74 22.48
CA VAL A 527 -1.25 20.82 23.62
C VAL A 527 -2.28 21.95 23.43
N ILE A 528 -1.85 23.14 23.04
CA ILE A 528 -2.75 24.29 22.76
C ILE A 528 -3.75 23.93 21.65
N LYS A 529 -3.27 23.34 20.56
CA LYS A 529 -4.13 22.98 19.41
C LYS A 529 -5.20 21.97 19.80
N VAL A 530 -4.78 20.86 20.42
CA VAL A 530 -5.69 19.76 20.82
C VAL A 530 -6.67 20.24 21.87
N TRP A 531 -6.21 21.03 22.85
CA TRP A 531 -7.07 21.60 23.87
C TRP A 531 -8.16 22.51 23.27
N ASN A 532 -7.79 23.41 22.37
CA ASN A 532 -8.75 24.31 21.72
C ASN A 532 -9.77 23.52 20.88
N GLN A 533 -9.33 22.50 20.14
CA GLN A 533 -10.24 21.62 19.39
C GLN A 533 -11.21 20.87 20.32
N ALA A 534 -10.73 20.39 21.47
CA ALA A 534 -11.59 19.73 22.46
C ALA A 534 -12.63 20.70 23.05
N GLN A 535 -12.26 21.98 23.28
CA GLN A 535 -13.23 22.99 23.75
C GLN A 535 -14.28 23.35 22.68
N GLU A 536 -13.90 23.36 21.40
CA GLU A 536 -14.85 23.53 20.29
C GLU A 536 -15.85 22.38 20.21
N LEU A 537 -15.42 21.13 20.40
CA LEU A 537 -16.31 19.95 20.47
C LEU A 537 -17.32 20.03 21.62
N LYS A 538 -16.93 20.64 22.74
CA LYS A 538 -17.82 20.84 23.90
C LYS A 538 -18.93 21.90 23.64
N ASN A 539 -18.65 22.86 22.77
CA ASN A 539 -19.54 24.00 22.49
C ASN A 539 -20.47 23.77 21.29
N ASN A 540 -20.30 22.66 20.56
CA ASN A 540 -21.15 22.19 19.46
C ASN A 540 -22.08 21.06 19.92
#